data_a9b30dd7b12a11062f7697faddb937af
#
_entry.id   a9b30dd7b12a11062f7697faddb937af
#
_cell.length_a   1.000
_cell.length_b   1.000
_cell.length_c   1.000
_cell.angle_alpha   90.00
_cell.angle_beta   90.00
_cell.angle_gamma   90.00
#
_symmetry.space_group_name_H-M   'P 1'
#
loop_
_entity.id
_entity.type
_entity.pdbx_description
1 polymer ?
#
loop_
_entity_poly.entity_id
_entity_poly.type
_entity_poly.pdbx_seq_one_letter_code
_entity_poly.pdbx_strand_id
1 'polypeptide(L)'
;MKQKLLDELMRVSEEEQKYLDGQGDIEKQLYAKEKIGEIDRELLLKRGQLITVRPHSRFVDFPEHRHNYVEIMYVAQGSMTHCIEGKELVLHKGDVLMLNQQVVHSIKRADYQDIGINFIAL
;
A
#
# COMPACT_ATOMS: atom_id res chain seq x y z
N MET A 1 -13.46 2.28 -13.43
CA MET A 1 -12.93 3.56 -12.89
C MET A 1 -12.80 4.56 -14.03
N LYS A 2 -13.14 5.81 -13.78
CA LYS A 2 -13.03 6.85 -14.80
C LYS A 2 -11.56 7.12 -15.15
N GLN A 3 -11.27 7.31 -16.43
CA GLN A 3 -9.90 7.52 -16.92
C GLN A 3 -9.21 8.72 -16.26
N LYS A 4 -9.96 9.79 -16.02
CA LYS A 4 -9.42 10.98 -15.34
C LYS A 4 -8.87 10.66 -13.95
N LEU A 5 -9.57 9.82 -13.20
CA LEU A 5 -9.12 9.40 -11.85
C LEU A 5 -7.90 8.51 -11.95
N LEU A 6 -7.87 7.57 -12.90
CA LEU A 6 -6.69 6.76 -13.15
C LEU A 6 -5.47 7.61 -13.51
N ASP A 7 -5.65 8.62 -14.35
CA ASP A 7 -4.56 9.51 -14.73
C ASP A 7 -4.01 10.27 -13.53
N GLU A 8 -4.87 10.69 -12.60
CA GLU A 8 -4.42 11.32 -11.36
C GLU A 8 -3.66 10.35 -10.47
N LEU A 9 -4.13 9.10 -10.35
CA LEU A 9 -3.47 8.06 -9.56
C LEU A 9 -2.13 7.62 -10.15
N MET A 10 -1.94 7.77 -11.46
CA MET A 10 -0.68 7.45 -12.13
C MET A 10 0.40 8.50 -11.91
N ARG A 11 0.06 9.68 -11.43
CA ARG A 11 1.05 10.71 -11.12
C ARG A 11 1.97 10.23 -10.02
N VAL A 12 3.25 10.50 -10.18
CA VAL A 12 4.28 10.12 -9.21
C VAL A 12 4.19 11.05 -8.00
N SER A 13 4.02 10.47 -6.80
CA SER A 13 4.00 11.23 -5.55
C SER A 13 5.43 11.62 -5.13
N GLU A 14 5.55 12.52 -4.15
CA GLU A 14 6.85 12.88 -3.59
C GLU A 14 7.56 11.66 -2.99
N GLU A 15 6.82 10.82 -2.30
CA GLU A 15 7.36 9.56 -1.75
C GLU A 15 7.86 8.66 -2.87
N GLU A 16 7.05 8.44 -3.91
CA GLU A 16 7.42 7.60 -5.05
C GLU A 16 8.64 8.14 -5.79
N GLN A 17 8.77 9.46 -5.89
CA GLN A 17 9.92 10.07 -6.56
C GLN A 17 11.23 9.74 -5.85
N LYS A 18 11.23 9.67 -4.52
CA LYS A 18 12.42 9.26 -3.76
C LYS A 18 12.86 7.84 -4.13
N TYR A 19 11.92 6.94 -4.33
CA TYR A 19 12.21 5.56 -4.74
C TYR A 19 12.76 5.51 -6.15
N LEU A 20 12.18 6.30 -7.06
CA LEU A 20 12.70 6.41 -8.43
C LEU A 20 14.09 7.04 -8.46
N ASP A 21 14.40 7.94 -7.54
CA ASP A 21 15.70 8.60 -7.44
C ASP A 21 16.77 7.73 -6.77
N GLY A 22 16.42 6.52 -6.38
CA GLY A 22 17.38 5.53 -5.89
C GLY A 22 17.25 5.10 -4.45
N GLN A 23 16.28 5.64 -3.69
CA GLN A 23 16.03 5.16 -2.35
C GLN A 23 15.46 3.74 -2.40
N GLY A 24 16.19 2.78 -1.84
CA GLY A 24 15.84 1.36 -1.91
C GLY A 24 14.86 0.88 -0.86
N ASP A 25 14.67 1.64 0.22
CA ASP A 25 13.80 1.28 1.34
C ASP A 25 12.64 2.25 1.48
N ILE A 26 11.52 1.76 2.02
CA ILE A 26 10.36 2.61 2.31
C ILE A 26 10.72 3.72 3.30
N GLU A 27 9.96 4.82 3.24
CA GLU A 27 10.03 5.91 4.22
C GLU A 27 9.37 5.45 5.52
N LYS A 28 10.13 4.80 6.40
CA LYS A 28 9.61 4.16 7.62
C LYS A 28 8.81 5.11 8.52
N GLN A 29 9.23 6.35 8.63
CA GLN A 29 8.55 7.34 9.46
C GLN A 29 7.14 7.70 8.99
N LEU A 30 6.80 7.40 7.73
CA LEU A 30 5.44 7.59 7.22
C LEU A 30 4.50 6.47 7.66
N TYR A 31 5.04 5.32 8.08
CA TYR A 31 4.28 4.10 8.31
C TYR A 31 4.39 3.55 9.73
N ALA A 32 5.51 3.75 10.42
CA ALA A 32 5.76 3.15 11.72
C ALA A 32 6.29 4.17 12.73
N LYS A 33 5.76 4.16 13.96
CA LYS A 33 6.21 5.02 15.06
C LYS A 33 7.33 4.41 15.88
N GLU A 34 7.08 3.25 16.48
CA GLU A 34 7.95 2.67 17.50
C GLU A 34 8.44 1.27 17.15
N LYS A 35 7.59 0.46 16.53
CA LYS A 35 7.92 -0.93 16.23
C LYS A 35 8.32 -1.09 14.78
N ILE A 36 9.49 -1.68 14.57
CA ILE A 36 9.91 -2.09 13.24
C ILE A 36 8.97 -3.20 12.76
N GLY A 37 8.43 -3.05 11.57
CA GLY A 37 7.55 -4.05 10.97
C GLY A 37 6.07 -3.89 11.30
N GLU A 38 5.68 -2.93 12.12
CA GLU A 38 4.28 -2.62 12.36
C GLU A 38 3.91 -1.25 11.81
N ILE A 39 2.91 -1.21 10.95
CA ILE A 39 2.36 0.02 10.39
C ILE A 39 1.30 0.55 11.35
N ASP A 40 1.47 1.79 11.79
CA ASP A 40 0.60 2.38 12.79
C ASP A 40 -0.53 3.19 12.16
N ARG A 41 -1.78 2.85 12.54
CA ARG A 41 -2.97 3.56 12.06
C ARG A 41 -2.96 5.05 12.40
N GLU A 42 -2.32 5.45 13.49
CA GLU A 42 -2.26 6.85 13.91
C GLU A 42 -1.52 7.75 12.91
N LEU A 43 -0.60 7.16 12.13
CA LEU A 43 0.10 7.88 11.07
C LEU A 43 -0.72 7.99 9.79
N LEU A 44 -1.68 7.11 9.59
CA LEU A 44 -2.47 7.01 8.36
C LEU A 44 -3.89 7.56 8.51
N LEU A 45 -4.47 7.47 9.72
CA LEU A 45 -5.81 7.96 10.01
C LEU A 45 -5.74 9.22 10.87
N LYS A 46 -6.44 10.26 10.47
CA LYS A 46 -6.59 11.46 11.27
C LYS A 46 -7.48 11.16 12.47
N ARG A 47 -7.25 11.87 13.58
CA ARG A 47 -8.08 11.73 14.77
C ARG A 47 -9.57 11.89 14.44
N GLY A 48 -10.38 10.91 14.88
CA GLY A 48 -11.82 10.88 14.61
C GLY A 48 -12.20 10.30 13.26
N GLN A 49 -11.23 10.00 12.39
CA GLN A 49 -11.47 9.38 11.11
C GLN A 49 -11.53 7.85 11.28
N LEU A 50 -12.58 7.21 10.76
CA LEU A 50 -12.79 5.77 10.86
C LEU A 50 -12.23 5.01 9.66
N ILE A 51 -12.13 5.67 8.51
CA ILE A 51 -11.62 5.07 7.29
C ILE A 51 -10.88 6.12 6.47
N THR A 52 -9.83 5.70 5.79
CA THR A 52 -9.14 6.52 4.80
C THR A 52 -8.81 5.70 3.57
N VAL A 53 -8.65 6.38 2.44
CA VAL A 53 -8.33 5.77 1.16
C VAL A 53 -7.00 6.33 0.69
N ARG A 54 -6.06 5.44 0.32
CA ARG A 54 -4.73 5.85 -0.11
C ARG A 54 -4.28 5.02 -1.30
N PRO A 55 -3.62 5.63 -2.29
CA PRO A 55 -2.95 4.84 -3.31
C PRO A 55 -1.74 4.12 -2.69
N HIS A 56 -1.49 2.90 -3.15
CA HIS A 56 -0.29 2.16 -2.76
C HIS A 56 0.93 2.80 -3.41
N SER A 57 1.98 3.04 -2.61
CA SER A 57 3.22 3.62 -3.11
C SER A 57 3.98 2.62 -3.98
N ARG A 58 4.28 3.03 -5.22
CA ARG A 58 4.97 2.21 -6.22
C ARG A 58 6.48 2.37 -6.15
N PHE A 59 7.19 1.58 -6.93
CA PHE A 59 8.64 1.69 -7.20
C PHE A 59 9.54 1.28 -6.04
N VAL A 60 9.00 0.54 -5.10
CA VAL A 60 9.75 0.03 -3.96
C VAL A 60 9.12 -1.29 -3.49
N ASP A 61 9.94 -2.22 -3.03
CA ASP A 61 9.44 -3.39 -2.32
C ASP A 61 8.97 -2.95 -0.94
N PHE A 62 7.73 -3.23 -0.63
CA PHE A 62 7.21 -2.98 0.71
C PHE A 62 7.52 -4.21 1.57
N PRO A 63 8.41 -4.07 2.56
CA PRO A 63 8.94 -5.23 3.28
C PRO A 63 7.88 -5.93 4.10
N GLU A 64 8.21 -7.12 4.58
CA GLU A 64 7.34 -7.86 5.47
C GLU A 64 6.96 -7.00 6.69
N HIS A 65 5.66 -6.89 6.93
CA HIS A 65 5.10 -6.05 7.97
C HIS A 65 3.72 -6.57 8.40
N ARG A 66 3.23 -6.02 9.47
CA ARG A 66 1.85 -6.14 9.91
C ARG A 66 1.34 -4.75 10.27
N HIS A 67 0.03 -4.61 10.45
CA HIS A 67 -0.57 -3.34 10.81
C HIS A 67 -1.69 -3.52 11.82
N ASN A 68 -2.00 -2.44 12.55
CA ASN A 68 -3.02 -2.42 13.60
C ASN A 68 -4.36 -1.87 13.09
N TYR A 69 -4.68 -2.16 11.84
CA TYR A 69 -5.93 -1.76 11.17
C TYR A 69 -6.34 -2.82 10.16
N VAL A 70 -7.57 -2.77 9.71
CA VAL A 70 -8.06 -3.60 8.61
C VAL A 70 -7.72 -2.90 7.30
N GLU A 71 -7.13 -3.62 6.36
CA GLU A 71 -6.79 -3.11 5.05
C GLU A 71 -7.57 -3.85 3.97
N ILE A 72 -8.11 -3.09 3.04
CA ILE A 72 -8.71 -3.63 1.83
C ILE A 72 -7.96 -3.03 0.66
N MET A 73 -7.32 -3.88 -0.15
CA MET A 73 -6.67 -3.43 -1.38
C MET A 73 -7.54 -3.75 -2.58
N TYR A 74 -7.78 -2.74 -3.41
CA TYR A 74 -8.43 -2.85 -4.71
C TYR A 74 -7.41 -2.56 -5.80
N VAL A 75 -7.28 -3.44 -6.78
CA VAL A 75 -6.38 -3.20 -7.92
C VAL A 75 -7.16 -2.53 -9.04
N ALA A 76 -6.87 -1.25 -9.26
CA ALA A 76 -7.56 -0.44 -10.26
C ALA A 76 -7.00 -0.63 -11.66
N GLN A 77 -5.71 -0.98 -11.77
CA GLN A 77 -5.03 -1.19 -13.04
C GLN A 77 -3.78 -2.04 -12.79
N GLY A 78 -3.39 -2.82 -13.81
CA GLY A 78 -2.19 -3.65 -13.73
C GLY A 78 -2.33 -4.81 -12.77
N SER A 79 -1.28 -5.08 -12.02
CA SER A 79 -1.25 -6.18 -11.05
C SER A 79 -0.43 -5.80 -9.82
N MET A 80 -0.73 -6.47 -8.71
CA MET A 80 -0.01 -6.29 -7.45
C MET A 80 0.32 -7.68 -6.91
N THR A 81 1.58 -7.91 -6.54
CA THR A 81 2.02 -9.19 -6.00
C THR A 81 2.22 -9.07 -4.50
N HIS A 82 1.41 -9.79 -3.74
CA HIS A 82 1.50 -9.88 -2.29
C HIS A 82 2.14 -11.20 -1.87
N CYS A 83 2.88 -11.17 -0.77
CA CYS A 83 3.30 -12.37 -0.08
C CYS A 83 2.65 -12.35 1.31
N ILE A 84 1.75 -13.30 1.56
CA ILE A 84 0.96 -13.36 2.78
C ILE A 84 1.33 -14.64 3.52
N GLU A 85 1.94 -14.47 4.69
CA GLU A 85 2.40 -15.61 5.51
C GLU A 85 3.21 -16.63 4.70
N GLY A 86 4.11 -16.12 3.86
CA GLY A 86 4.99 -16.94 3.03
C GLY A 86 4.39 -17.42 1.71
N LYS A 87 3.14 -17.08 1.42
CA LYS A 87 2.47 -17.49 0.17
C LYS A 87 2.32 -16.30 -0.76
N GLU A 88 2.75 -16.49 -2.00
CA GLU A 88 2.64 -15.45 -3.03
C GLU A 88 1.24 -15.45 -3.65
N LEU A 89 0.66 -14.26 -3.76
CA LEU A 89 -0.65 -14.04 -4.37
C LEU A 89 -0.56 -12.87 -5.33
N VAL A 90 -0.91 -13.09 -6.59
CA VAL A 90 -0.96 -12.02 -7.59
C VAL A 90 -2.39 -11.56 -7.75
N LEU A 91 -2.60 -10.26 -7.52
CA LEU A 91 -3.89 -9.60 -7.72
C LEU A 91 -3.87 -8.90 -9.06
N HIS A 92 -4.95 -9.02 -9.81
CA HIS A 92 -5.13 -8.39 -11.11
C HIS A 92 -6.20 -7.31 -11.05
N LYS A 93 -6.30 -6.51 -12.09
CA LYS A 93 -7.32 -5.45 -12.21
C LYS A 93 -8.70 -5.97 -11.81
N GLY A 94 -9.33 -5.28 -10.87
CA GLY A 94 -10.66 -5.63 -10.36
C GLY A 94 -10.65 -6.53 -9.13
N ASP A 95 -9.51 -7.12 -8.78
CA ASP A 95 -9.41 -7.96 -7.60
C ASP A 95 -9.40 -7.13 -6.32
N VAL A 96 -9.91 -7.72 -5.25
CA VAL A 96 -9.95 -7.13 -3.92
C VAL A 96 -9.35 -8.12 -2.93
N LEU A 97 -8.46 -7.62 -2.08
CA LEU A 97 -7.87 -8.40 -0.99
C LEU A 97 -8.17 -7.72 0.33
N MET A 98 -8.74 -8.45 1.27
CA MET A 98 -8.97 -7.95 2.63
C MET A 98 -7.98 -8.62 3.59
N LEU A 99 -7.28 -7.80 4.37
CA LEU A 99 -6.35 -8.25 5.40
C LEU A 99 -6.81 -7.78 6.77
N ASN A 100 -7.00 -8.71 7.69
CA ASN A 100 -7.29 -8.39 9.08
C ASN A 100 -6.07 -7.77 9.77
N GLN A 101 -6.30 -7.21 10.95
CA GLN A 101 -5.20 -6.69 11.77
C GLN A 101 -4.17 -7.79 12.04
N GLN A 102 -2.90 -7.40 12.07
CA GLN A 102 -1.77 -8.25 12.45
C GLN A 102 -1.42 -9.37 11.46
N VAL A 103 -2.01 -9.43 10.29
CA VAL A 103 -1.59 -10.38 9.25
C VAL A 103 -0.23 -9.95 8.70
N VAL A 104 0.73 -10.85 8.72
CA VAL A 104 2.08 -10.58 8.21
C VAL A 104 2.10 -10.72 6.71
N HIS A 105 2.49 -9.65 6.02
CA HIS A 105 2.55 -9.64 4.56
C HIS A 105 3.61 -8.68 4.03
N SER A 106 3.95 -8.86 2.77
CA SER A 106 4.82 -7.97 2.02
C SER A 106 4.24 -7.75 0.63
N ILE A 107 4.70 -6.72 -0.05
CA ILE A 107 4.23 -6.39 -1.40
C ILE A 107 5.45 -6.14 -2.26
N LYS A 108 5.53 -6.84 -3.39
CA LYS A 108 6.60 -6.63 -4.36
C LYS A 108 6.45 -5.28 -5.03
N ARG A 109 7.55 -4.73 -5.47
CA ARG A 109 7.62 -3.47 -6.20
C ARG A 109 6.57 -3.44 -7.30
N ALA A 110 5.71 -2.41 -7.28
CA ALA A 110 4.77 -2.09 -8.34
C ALA A 110 5.40 -1.07 -9.30
N ASP A 111 4.94 -1.06 -10.53
CA ASP A 111 5.46 -0.18 -11.58
C ASP A 111 4.42 0.86 -12.00
N TYR A 112 4.75 1.70 -12.98
CA TYR A 112 3.90 2.81 -13.43
C TYR A 112 2.46 2.41 -13.71
N GLN A 113 2.24 1.23 -14.30
CA GLN A 113 0.92 0.76 -14.70
C GLN A 113 0.15 0.06 -13.59
N ASP A 114 0.78 -0.18 -12.45
CA ASP A 114 0.19 -0.95 -11.37
C ASP A 114 -0.40 -0.01 -10.32
N ILE A 115 -1.71 0.10 -10.30
CA ILE A 115 -2.42 1.02 -9.40
C ILE A 115 -3.24 0.22 -8.39
N GLY A 116 -2.77 0.22 -7.14
CA GLY A 116 -3.49 -0.34 -6.00
C GLY A 116 -4.03 0.77 -5.12
N ILE A 117 -5.24 0.59 -4.61
CA ILE A 117 -5.89 1.54 -3.71
C ILE A 117 -6.16 0.82 -2.39
N ASN A 118 -5.64 1.38 -1.31
CA ASN A 118 -5.80 0.85 0.04
C ASN A 118 -6.92 1.59 0.76
N PHE A 119 -7.89 0.83 1.27
CA PHE A 119 -8.88 1.31 2.23
C PHE A 119 -8.40 0.87 3.60
N ILE A 120 -8.17 1.81 4.47
CA ILE A 120 -7.64 1.58 5.82
C ILE A 120 -8.74 1.90 6.82
N ALA A 121 -9.11 0.93 7.64
CA ALA A 121 -10.20 1.06 8.60
C ALA A 121 -9.79 0.54 9.98
N LEU A 122 -10.45 1.07 10.98
CA LEU A 122 -10.28 0.60 12.36
C LEU A 122 -10.90 -0.77 12.59
#